data_e576314efce610daba76b1d4096d82d8
#
_entry.id   e576314efce610daba76b1d4096d82d8
#
_cell.length_a   1.000
_cell.length_b   1.000
_cell.length_c   1.000
_cell.angle_alpha   90.00
_cell.angle_beta   90.00
_cell.angle_gamma   90.00
#
_symmetry.space_group_name_H-M   'P 1'
#
loop_
_entity.id
_entity.type
_entity.pdbx_description
1 polymer ?
#
loop_
_entity_poly.entity_id
_entity_poly.type
_entity_poly.pdbx_seq_one_letter_code
_entity_poly.pdbx_strand_id
1 'polypeptide(L)'
;MSGLWRACYGAVAAVFVLALASGAARAQLMIVGNDEKITFGADGKSVPHEAGHDTLSVIDISKPATLNIVATIPLDNSIVGPPTNLAITPSRDIALVANSVNGVAKDGSFTTVSDDRLFVIDLKASPPAVIATLNLGKRPSGMAINAAGTLALVCNRDDGSISVLSIKGKEVKVIDTVSVGAVADSVSAVAITPDGKRALAAKAAANKIALLSIEGDKVSYDKRDLPTGIFPYNLAVAPNGKIAITVDNGAGGGSDGNVDTASVIDLEANPARVIDHVTIGDAPEGLAISPKGNLAVAILLQGSNQAKDSWFYHPGGAVVALKIDGKKVTKVGEVQVGGLPEGVAFSPKGDYLYVGNFIEGDMSVLKVSGTKLSIVGRVKLPGHPASMRSGPQ
;
A
#
# COMPACT_ATOMS: atom_id res chain seq x y z
N MET A 1 76.44 50.78 -22.80
CA MET A 1 76.49 50.05 -21.58
C MET A 1 75.10 49.47 -21.32
N SER A 2 75.00 48.22 -21.53
CA SER A 2 73.76 47.42 -21.62
C SER A 2 73.40 46.87 -20.24
N GLY A 3 72.19 47.07 -19.79
CA GLY A 3 71.62 46.46 -18.57
C GLY A 3 70.38 45.63 -18.93
N LEU A 4 70.57 44.28 -18.95
CA LEU A 4 69.48 43.33 -19.11
C LEU A 4 68.64 43.22 -17.85
N TRP A 5 67.32 43.40 -17.98
CA TRP A 5 66.32 43.04 -16.99
C TRP A 5 65.77 41.66 -17.30
N ARG A 6 65.97 40.68 -16.42
CA ARG A 6 65.31 39.38 -16.47
C ARG A 6 64.01 39.47 -15.65
N ALA A 7 62.90 39.26 -16.30
CA ALA A 7 61.60 39.09 -15.66
C ALA A 7 61.42 37.60 -15.32
N CYS A 8 61.26 37.28 -14.04
CA CYS A 8 60.85 35.96 -13.57
C CYS A 8 59.34 35.86 -13.62
N TYR A 9 58.78 35.03 -14.46
CA TYR A 9 57.37 34.64 -14.43
C TYR A 9 57.24 33.45 -13.48
N GLY A 10 56.61 33.69 -12.30
CA GLY A 10 56.16 32.64 -11.41
C GLY A 10 54.85 32.06 -11.90
N ALA A 11 54.83 30.82 -12.32
CA ALA A 11 53.58 30.09 -12.61
C ALA A 11 52.91 29.66 -11.31
N VAL A 12 51.76 30.26 -10.98
CA VAL A 12 50.90 29.77 -9.91
C VAL A 12 50.02 28.65 -10.46
N ALA A 13 50.31 27.40 -10.07
CA ALA A 13 49.49 26.27 -10.39
C ALA A 13 48.28 26.27 -9.41
N ALA A 14 47.09 26.61 -9.91
CA ALA A 14 45.84 26.46 -9.18
C ALA A 14 45.44 24.99 -9.19
N VAL A 15 45.55 24.33 -8.06
CA VAL A 15 45.04 22.97 -7.83
C VAL A 15 43.54 23.07 -7.59
N PHE A 16 42.73 22.74 -8.63
CA PHE A 16 41.29 22.53 -8.47
C PHE A 16 41.06 21.18 -7.76
N VAL A 17 40.73 21.23 -6.47
CA VAL A 17 40.20 20.05 -5.75
C VAL A 17 38.74 19.89 -6.17
N LEU A 18 38.46 18.97 -7.12
CA LEU A 18 37.10 18.51 -7.36
C LEU A 18 36.66 17.70 -6.13
N ALA A 19 35.87 18.31 -5.26
CA ALA A 19 35.13 17.59 -4.25
C ALA A 19 34.05 16.78 -4.99
N LEU A 20 34.31 15.50 -5.23
CA LEU A 20 33.29 14.52 -5.59
C LEU A 20 32.35 14.40 -4.38
N ALA A 21 31.26 15.17 -4.40
CA ALA A 21 30.15 14.92 -3.54
C ALA A 21 29.58 13.53 -3.89
N SER A 22 30.06 12.49 -3.23
CA SER A 22 29.40 11.19 -3.22
C SER A 22 28.04 11.40 -2.58
N GLY A 23 27.03 11.70 -3.40
CA GLY A 23 25.65 11.69 -2.94
C GLY A 23 25.38 10.31 -2.35
N ALA A 24 25.32 10.22 -1.02
CA ALA A 24 24.91 9.00 -0.35
C ALA A 24 23.58 8.58 -0.99
N ALA A 25 23.58 7.40 -1.64
CA ALA A 25 22.37 6.86 -2.22
C ALA A 25 21.32 6.81 -1.12
N ARG A 26 20.25 7.59 -1.26
CA ARG A 26 19.16 7.61 -0.26
C ARG A 26 18.64 6.19 -0.12
N ALA A 27 18.56 5.69 1.11
CA ALA A 27 17.99 4.39 1.41
C ALA A 27 16.61 4.26 0.76
N GLN A 28 16.40 3.16 0.07
CA GLN A 28 15.10 2.82 -0.49
C GLN A 28 14.34 2.08 0.60
N LEU A 29 13.39 2.76 1.22
CA LEU A 29 12.65 2.21 2.34
C LEU A 29 11.34 1.56 1.89
N MET A 30 11.01 0.49 2.56
CA MET A 30 9.71 -0.15 2.61
C MET A 30 9.27 -0.24 4.07
N ILE A 31 7.99 -0.11 4.32
CA ILE A 31 7.38 -0.35 5.64
C ILE A 31 6.43 -1.53 5.54
N VAL A 32 6.42 -2.33 6.61
CA VAL A 32 5.53 -3.48 6.76
C VAL A 32 4.87 -3.39 8.13
N GLY A 33 3.54 -3.32 8.14
CA GLY A 33 2.75 -3.44 9.36
C GLY A 33 2.57 -4.92 9.71
N ASN A 34 2.89 -5.31 10.93
CA ASN A 34 2.71 -6.66 11.42
C ASN A 34 1.61 -6.68 12.48
N ASP A 35 0.59 -7.51 12.30
CA ASP A 35 -0.55 -7.66 13.23
C ASP A 35 -0.38 -8.96 14.03
N GLU A 36 -0.31 -8.82 15.35
CA GLU A 36 -0.21 -9.95 16.29
C GLU A 36 -1.50 -10.15 17.10
N LYS A 37 -2.49 -9.26 16.95
CA LYS A 37 -3.77 -9.35 17.66
C LYS A 37 -4.84 -10.17 16.93
N ILE A 38 -4.57 -10.62 15.71
CA ILE A 38 -5.45 -11.52 14.96
C ILE A 38 -4.65 -12.76 14.55
N THR A 39 -5.20 -13.92 14.83
CA THR A 39 -4.74 -15.20 14.27
C THR A 39 -5.92 -15.92 13.61
N PHE A 40 -5.67 -17.08 13.04
CA PHE A 40 -6.72 -17.90 12.43
C PHE A 40 -6.74 -19.30 13.06
N GLY A 41 -7.93 -19.73 13.47
CA GLY A 41 -8.15 -21.06 14.00
C GLY A 41 -8.08 -22.15 12.93
N ALA A 42 -8.09 -23.40 13.36
CA ALA A 42 -8.12 -24.55 12.45
C ALA A 42 -9.40 -24.60 11.57
N ASP A 43 -10.45 -23.90 12.00
CA ASP A 43 -11.73 -23.74 11.28
C ASP A 43 -11.73 -22.53 10.31
N GLY A 44 -10.58 -21.85 10.16
CA GLY A 44 -10.42 -20.69 9.29
C GLY A 44 -10.99 -19.39 9.86
N LYS A 45 -11.54 -19.40 11.07
CA LYS A 45 -12.07 -18.19 11.68
C LYS A 45 -10.98 -17.34 12.31
N SER A 46 -11.12 -16.02 12.21
CA SER A 46 -10.25 -15.10 12.92
C SER A 46 -10.44 -15.23 14.44
N VAL A 47 -9.32 -15.23 15.16
CA VAL A 47 -9.26 -15.30 16.64
C VAL A 47 -8.59 -14.02 17.12
N PRO A 48 -9.35 -13.09 17.75
CA PRO A 48 -8.78 -11.88 18.32
C PRO A 48 -7.96 -12.17 19.57
N HIS A 49 -6.90 -11.40 19.78
CA HIS A 49 -6.03 -11.41 20.96
C HIS A 49 -5.90 -10.01 21.55
N GLU A 50 -5.16 -9.89 22.64
CA GLU A 50 -4.83 -8.62 23.27
C GLU A 50 -4.06 -7.70 22.28
N ALA A 51 -4.40 -6.42 22.30
CA ALA A 51 -3.70 -5.39 21.53
C ALA A 51 -2.35 -5.02 22.17
N GLY A 52 -1.48 -4.31 21.42
CA GLY A 52 -0.21 -3.75 21.93
C GLY A 52 1.02 -4.62 21.64
N HIS A 53 0.88 -5.69 20.86
CA HIS A 53 1.98 -6.55 20.42
C HIS A 53 2.36 -6.36 18.96
N ASP A 54 1.61 -5.53 18.24
CA ASP A 54 1.87 -5.25 16.83
C ASP A 54 3.13 -4.42 16.63
N THR A 55 3.68 -4.45 15.43
CA THR A 55 4.89 -3.69 15.08
C THR A 55 4.82 -3.13 13.67
N LEU A 56 5.63 -2.10 13.43
CA LEU A 56 5.98 -1.62 12.10
C LEU A 56 7.44 -1.93 11.83
N SER A 57 7.72 -2.73 10.80
CA SER A 57 9.07 -2.95 10.31
C SER A 57 9.42 -1.90 9.26
N VAL A 58 10.58 -1.23 9.44
CA VAL A 58 11.19 -0.35 8.42
C VAL A 58 12.33 -1.12 7.78
N ILE A 59 12.27 -1.31 6.47
CA ILE A 59 13.17 -2.20 5.73
C ILE A 59 13.92 -1.42 4.65
N ASP A 60 15.25 -1.51 4.62
CA ASP A 60 16.06 -1.02 3.51
C ASP A 60 16.04 -2.05 2.36
N ILE A 61 15.44 -1.64 1.24
CA ILE A 61 15.32 -2.42 0.01
C ILE A 61 16.29 -1.94 -1.08
N SER A 62 17.32 -1.19 -0.74
CA SER A 62 18.34 -0.72 -1.71
C SER A 62 19.08 -1.88 -2.37
N LYS A 63 19.17 -3.01 -1.68
CA LYS A 63 19.68 -4.29 -2.18
C LYS A 63 18.55 -5.31 -2.19
N PRO A 64 17.74 -5.38 -3.24
CA PRO A 64 16.49 -6.14 -3.26
C PRO A 64 16.61 -7.64 -2.95
N ALA A 65 17.78 -8.25 -3.17
CA ALA A 65 18.03 -9.67 -2.87
C ALA A 65 18.47 -9.91 -1.41
N THR A 66 18.90 -8.85 -0.69
CA THR A 66 19.40 -8.93 0.69
C THR A 66 18.84 -7.79 1.50
N LEU A 67 17.57 -7.93 1.89
CA LEU A 67 16.83 -6.91 2.64
C LEU A 67 17.41 -6.77 4.05
N ASN A 68 17.38 -5.54 4.58
CA ASN A 68 17.82 -5.25 5.93
C ASN A 68 16.70 -4.54 6.71
N ILE A 69 16.23 -5.15 7.81
CA ILE A 69 15.30 -4.50 8.73
C ILE A 69 16.12 -3.49 9.55
N VAL A 70 15.88 -2.20 9.28
CA VAL A 70 16.63 -1.10 9.94
C VAL A 70 15.99 -0.66 11.24
N ALA A 71 14.69 -0.94 11.42
CA ALA A 71 13.96 -0.69 12.66
C ALA A 71 12.72 -1.58 12.76
N THR A 72 12.34 -1.91 14.01
CA THR A 72 11.04 -2.47 14.36
C THR A 72 10.46 -1.57 15.45
N ILE A 73 9.31 -0.95 15.18
CA ILE A 73 8.68 0.05 16.04
C ILE A 73 7.43 -0.59 16.63
N PRO A 74 7.26 -0.66 17.97
CA PRO A 74 5.98 -1.05 18.57
C PRO A 74 4.88 -0.06 18.13
N LEU A 75 3.84 -0.58 17.48
CA LEU A 75 2.80 0.23 16.88
C LEU A 75 1.60 -0.64 16.55
N ASP A 76 0.42 -0.27 17.04
CA ASP A 76 -0.81 -0.98 16.66
C ASP A 76 -1.09 -0.84 15.17
N ASN A 77 -1.39 -1.95 14.54
CA ASN A 77 -1.66 -2.07 13.12
C ASN A 77 -2.69 -3.19 12.92
N SER A 78 -3.31 -3.33 11.77
CA SER A 78 -4.38 -4.31 11.59
C SER A 78 -4.38 -4.97 10.23
N ILE A 79 -4.60 -6.30 10.22
CA ILE A 79 -4.96 -7.09 9.04
C ILE A 79 -6.43 -6.83 8.62
N VAL A 80 -7.27 -6.31 9.51
CA VAL A 80 -8.69 -6.11 9.22
C VAL A 80 -8.89 -4.89 8.32
N GLY A 81 -8.95 -5.11 7.04
CA GLY A 81 -9.09 -4.10 5.99
C GLY A 81 -8.17 -4.39 4.81
N PRO A 82 -8.28 -3.66 3.69
CA PRO A 82 -7.35 -3.84 2.60
C PRO A 82 -5.92 -3.54 3.08
N PRO A 83 -4.90 -4.27 2.57
CA PRO A 83 -3.51 -4.16 3.04
C PRO A 83 -2.84 -2.85 2.60
N THR A 84 -3.56 -1.73 2.69
CA THR A 84 -3.19 -0.39 2.23
C THR A 84 -3.39 0.68 3.30
N ASN A 85 -3.46 0.27 4.58
CA ASN A 85 -3.62 1.15 5.74
C ASN A 85 -2.35 1.90 6.13
N LEU A 86 -1.34 1.93 5.26
CA LEU A 86 -0.08 2.64 5.46
C LEU A 86 0.44 3.27 4.16
N ALA A 87 1.21 4.36 4.30
CA ALA A 87 1.81 5.07 3.18
C ALA A 87 3.14 5.74 3.57
N ILE A 88 4.01 5.96 2.57
CA ILE A 88 5.27 6.72 2.72
C ILE A 88 5.18 7.96 1.85
N THR A 89 5.58 9.13 2.39
CA THR A 89 5.65 10.37 1.59
C THR A 89 6.66 10.25 0.44
N PRO A 90 6.47 10.95 -0.69
CA PRO A 90 7.42 10.98 -1.79
C PRO A 90 8.84 11.43 -1.38
N SER A 91 8.96 12.32 -0.39
CA SER A 91 10.25 12.72 0.20
C SER A 91 10.90 11.62 1.03
N ARG A 92 10.14 10.58 1.43
CA ARG A 92 10.56 9.51 2.36
C ARG A 92 10.99 10.04 3.72
N ASP A 93 10.40 11.13 4.15
CA ASP A 93 10.71 11.73 5.46
C ASP A 93 9.79 11.17 6.55
N ILE A 94 8.54 10.91 6.19
CA ILE A 94 7.55 10.33 7.11
C ILE A 94 6.79 9.17 6.47
N ALA A 95 6.27 8.31 7.35
CA ALA A 95 5.23 7.34 7.02
C ALA A 95 3.97 7.61 7.84
N LEU A 96 2.83 7.21 7.29
CA LEU A 96 1.53 7.19 7.95
C LEU A 96 1.09 5.74 8.10
N VAL A 97 0.56 5.37 9.27
CA VAL A 97 0.02 4.04 9.55
C VAL A 97 -1.29 4.18 10.31
N ALA A 98 -2.38 3.64 9.77
CA ALA A 98 -3.68 3.62 10.43
C ALA A 98 -3.94 2.27 11.09
N ASN A 99 -4.53 2.29 12.30
CA ASN A 99 -5.02 1.09 12.96
C ASN A 99 -6.54 0.99 12.80
N SER A 100 -7.03 -0.08 12.20
CA SER A 100 -8.47 -0.23 11.92
C SER A 100 -9.25 -0.76 13.12
N VAL A 101 -8.68 -1.68 13.88
CA VAL A 101 -9.34 -2.33 15.04
C VAL A 101 -8.35 -2.64 16.14
N ASN A 102 -8.87 -2.74 17.36
CA ASN A 102 -8.16 -3.27 18.53
C ASN A 102 -8.82 -4.53 19.07
N GLY A 103 -7.99 -5.39 19.69
CA GLY A 103 -8.45 -6.49 20.52
C GLY A 103 -8.74 -6.01 21.93
N VAL A 104 -9.95 -6.22 22.42
CA VAL A 104 -10.35 -5.89 23.79
C VAL A 104 -10.90 -7.13 24.50
N ALA A 105 -10.62 -7.24 25.80
CA ALA A 105 -11.14 -8.32 26.62
C ALA A 105 -12.68 -8.23 26.74
N LYS A 106 -13.35 -9.38 26.55
CA LYS A 106 -14.80 -9.50 26.71
C LYS A 106 -15.15 -10.92 27.14
N ASP A 107 -15.83 -11.06 28.29
CA ASP A 107 -16.36 -12.33 28.79
C ASP A 107 -15.34 -13.50 28.80
N GLY A 108 -14.09 -13.23 29.21
CA GLY A 108 -13.02 -14.23 29.27
C GLY A 108 -12.36 -14.57 27.90
N SER A 109 -12.71 -13.84 26.86
CA SER A 109 -12.11 -13.91 25.52
C SER A 109 -11.73 -12.51 25.02
N PHE A 110 -11.28 -12.39 23.78
CA PHE A 110 -11.08 -11.11 23.11
C PHE A 110 -12.09 -10.91 21.98
N THR A 111 -12.42 -9.65 21.71
CA THR A 111 -13.22 -9.24 20.55
C THR A 111 -12.58 -8.02 19.91
N THR A 112 -12.87 -7.76 18.63
CA THR A 112 -12.40 -6.56 17.95
C THR A 112 -13.36 -5.41 18.12
N VAL A 113 -12.81 -4.22 18.36
CA VAL A 113 -13.54 -2.93 18.32
C VAL A 113 -12.87 -1.99 17.32
N SER A 114 -13.66 -1.11 16.68
CA SER A 114 -13.11 -0.11 15.79
C SER A 114 -12.16 0.83 16.52
N ASP A 115 -11.02 1.11 15.90
CA ASP A 115 -10.08 2.18 16.30
C ASP A 115 -10.30 3.43 15.45
N ASP A 116 -9.63 4.52 15.77
CA ASP A 116 -9.64 5.79 15.02
C ASP A 116 -8.23 6.40 14.85
N ARG A 117 -7.18 5.69 15.26
CA ARG A 117 -5.81 6.22 15.32
C ARG A 117 -5.08 6.14 13.98
N LEU A 118 -4.34 7.22 13.69
CA LEU A 118 -3.31 7.31 12.66
C LEU A 118 -1.99 7.70 13.32
N PHE A 119 -0.95 6.93 13.08
CA PHE A 119 0.40 7.22 13.56
C PHE A 119 1.23 7.89 12.48
N VAL A 120 1.99 8.91 12.85
CA VAL A 120 2.97 9.60 12.01
C VAL A 120 4.36 9.17 12.46
N ILE A 121 5.14 8.60 11.55
CA ILE A 121 6.46 8.06 11.82
C ILE A 121 7.52 8.91 11.12
N ASP A 122 8.51 9.40 11.87
CA ASP A 122 9.71 10.03 11.31
C ASP A 122 10.68 8.94 10.84
N LEU A 123 10.80 8.79 9.52
CA LEU A 123 11.72 7.83 8.89
C LEU A 123 13.17 8.33 8.84
N LYS A 124 13.43 9.61 9.20
CA LYS A 124 14.77 10.22 9.26
C LYS A 124 15.35 10.24 10.66
N ALA A 125 14.53 9.97 11.67
CA ALA A 125 15.05 9.75 13.01
C ALA A 125 15.96 8.52 13.06
N SER A 126 16.89 8.48 13.97
CA SER A 126 17.80 7.34 14.16
C SER A 126 17.75 6.87 15.62
N PRO A 127 17.01 5.78 15.90
CA PRO A 127 16.16 4.99 15.00
C PRO A 127 14.87 5.74 14.56
N PRO A 128 14.20 5.30 13.47
CA PRO A 128 12.86 5.77 13.12
C PRO A 128 11.89 5.66 14.29
N ALA A 129 10.99 6.65 14.45
CA ALA A 129 10.12 6.72 15.62
C ALA A 129 8.76 7.37 15.32
N VAL A 130 7.74 7.03 16.10
CA VAL A 130 6.44 7.72 16.10
C VAL A 130 6.64 9.14 16.66
N ILE A 131 6.17 10.14 15.92
CA ILE A 131 6.27 11.56 16.30
C ILE A 131 4.91 12.20 16.56
N ALA A 132 3.82 11.59 16.12
CA ALA A 132 2.46 12.05 16.41
C ALA A 132 1.46 10.90 16.27
N THR A 133 0.34 11.02 16.97
CA THR A 133 -0.86 10.19 16.81
C THR A 133 -2.04 11.14 16.59
N LEU A 134 -2.83 10.88 15.55
CA LEU A 134 -4.01 11.65 15.18
C LEU A 134 -5.25 10.76 15.29
N ASN A 135 -6.39 11.35 15.64
CA ASN A 135 -7.68 10.66 15.57
C ASN A 135 -8.38 11.02 14.26
N LEU A 136 -8.84 10.01 13.56
CA LEU A 136 -9.59 10.08 12.29
C LEU A 136 -11.05 9.72 12.53
N GLY A 137 -11.78 9.39 11.48
CA GLY A 137 -13.05 8.67 11.60
C GLY A 137 -12.83 7.20 11.98
N LYS A 138 -13.91 6.50 12.28
CA LYS A 138 -13.88 5.13 12.81
C LYS A 138 -13.41 4.12 11.76
N ARG A 139 -12.58 3.19 12.21
CA ARG A 139 -12.02 2.07 11.44
C ARG A 139 -11.26 2.58 10.21
N PRO A 140 -10.22 3.44 10.42
CA PRO A 140 -9.41 3.95 9.32
C PRO A 140 -8.70 2.79 8.62
N SER A 141 -8.69 2.84 7.29
CA SER A 141 -8.32 1.72 6.44
C SER A 141 -7.38 2.16 5.32
N GLY A 142 -7.71 1.85 4.06
CA GLY A 142 -6.88 2.22 2.93
C GLY A 142 -6.62 3.72 2.83
N MET A 143 -5.39 4.08 2.47
CA MET A 143 -4.95 5.47 2.34
C MET A 143 -4.10 5.71 1.10
N ALA A 144 -4.05 6.98 0.68
CA ALA A 144 -3.17 7.46 -0.38
C ALA A 144 -2.59 8.83 -0.04
N ILE A 145 -1.35 9.09 -0.47
CA ILE A 145 -0.70 10.40 -0.42
C ILE A 145 -0.55 10.90 -1.86
N ASN A 146 -0.82 12.18 -2.11
CA ASN A 146 -0.65 12.76 -3.44
C ASN A 146 0.83 12.82 -3.86
N ALA A 147 1.10 12.94 -5.16
CA ALA A 147 2.45 12.97 -5.71
C ALA A 147 3.31 14.12 -5.17
N ALA A 148 2.70 15.22 -4.73
CA ALA A 148 3.38 16.36 -4.10
C ALA A 148 3.78 16.06 -2.64
N GLY A 149 3.20 15.04 -2.00
CA GLY A 149 3.44 14.72 -0.59
C GLY A 149 2.83 15.73 0.40
N THR A 150 1.81 16.45 -0.02
CA THR A 150 1.19 17.55 0.74
C THR A 150 -0.21 17.21 1.25
N LEU A 151 -0.85 16.20 0.67
CA LEU A 151 -2.22 15.79 0.98
C LEU A 151 -2.26 14.26 1.15
N ALA A 152 -2.93 13.79 2.20
CA ALA A 152 -3.29 12.39 2.35
C ALA A 152 -4.80 12.22 2.50
N LEU A 153 -5.33 11.12 1.99
CA LEU A 153 -6.72 10.67 2.14
C LEU A 153 -6.72 9.32 2.85
N VAL A 154 -7.59 9.15 3.84
CA VAL A 154 -7.75 7.90 4.60
C VAL A 154 -9.23 7.54 4.68
N CYS A 155 -9.59 6.34 4.26
CA CYS A 155 -10.95 5.82 4.34
C CYS A 155 -11.32 5.46 5.77
N ASN A 156 -12.51 5.88 6.23
CA ASN A 156 -13.09 5.55 7.53
C ASN A 156 -14.27 4.60 7.29
N ARG A 157 -14.03 3.28 7.42
CA ARG A 157 -15.00 2.25 6.99
C ARG A 157 -16.31 2.31 7.77
N ASP A 158 -16.24 2.55 9.08
CA ASP A 158 -17.41 2.55 9.96
C ASP A 158 -18.10 3.94 10.06
N ASP A 159 -17.64 4.92 9.25
CA ASP A 159 -18.28 6.25 9.12
C ASP A 159 -18.75 6.55 7.69
N GLY A 160 -18.42 5.73 6.71
CA GLY A 160 -18.74 5.99 5.30
C GLY A 160 -18.10 7.28 4.77
N SER A 161 -16.91 7.63 5.29
CA SER A 161 -16.24 8.91 5.04
C SER A 161 -14.77 8.75 4.69
N ILE A 162 -14.13 9.87 4.32
CA ILE A 162 -12.71 9.98 4.05
C ILE A 162 -12.16 11.13 4.89
N SER A 163 -11.17 10.88 5.74
CA SER A 163 -10.39 11.91 6.41
C SER A 163 -9.41 12.53 5.42
N VAL A 164 -9.36 13.86 5.38
CA VAL A 164 -8.45 14.66 4.55
C VAL A 164 -7.36 15.24 5.45
N LEU A 165 -6.10 14.95 5.13
CA LEU A 165 -4.97 15.38 5.94
C LEU A 165 -4.03 16.27 5.11
N SER A 166 -3.62 17.40 5.69
CA SER A 166 -2.50 18.20 5.15
C SER A 166 -1.18 17.69 5.70
N ILE A 167 -0.14 17.71 4.84
CA ILE A 167 1.23 17.32 5.19
C ILE A 167 2.15 18.50 4.87
N LYS A 168 2.86 19.00 5.90
CA LYS A 168 3.85 20.09 5.77
C LYS A 168 5.15 19.67 6.47
N GLY A 169 6.08 19.10 5.70
CA GLY A 169 7.27 18.45 6.26
C GLY A 169 6.88 17.26 7.13
N LYS A 170 7.14 17.34 8.45
CA LYS A 170 6.76 16.30 9.43
C LYS A 170 5.44 16.60 10.16
N GLU A 171 4.87 17.77 9.94
CA GLU A 171 3.57 18.13 10.53
C GLU A 171 2.43 17.59 9.66
N VAL A 172 1.56 16.79 10.30
CA VAL A 172 0.35 16.22 9.68
C VAL A 172 -0.86 16.65 10.48
N LYS A 173 -1.89 17.13 9.80
CA LYS A 173 -3.14 17.59 10.44
C LYS A 173 -4.35 17.09 9.68
N VAL A 174 -5.39 16.65 10.39
CA VAL A 174 -6.71 16.46 9.83
C VAL A 174 -7.30 17.84 9.54
N ILE A 175 -7.68 18.10 8.30
CA ILE A 175 -8.21 19.40 7.87
C ILE A 175 -9.68 19.34 7.43
N ASP A 176 -10.17 18.14 7.09
CA ASP A 176 -11.56 17.93 6.68
C ASP A 176 -11.94 16.45 6.79
N THR A 177 -13.25 16.18 6.72
CA THR A 177 -13.82 14.82 6.59
C THR A 177 -14.95 14.86 5.57
N VAL A 178 -14.80 14.09 4.49
CA VAL A 178 -15.76 14.06 3.36
C VAL A 178 -16.62 12.80 3.45
N SER A 179 -17.94 12.97 3.64
CA SER A 179 -18.86 11.84 3.55
C SER A 179 -19.03 11.41 2.09
N VAL A 180 -18.83 10.13 1.81
CA VAL A 180 -18.93 9.55 0.46
C VAL A 180 -19.99 8.45 0.36
N GLY A 181 -20.51 7.99 1.49
CA GLY A 181 -21.54 6.95 1.53
C GLY A 181 -22.12 6.73 2.91
N ALA A 182 -22.93 5.70 3.06
CA ALA A 182 -23.38 5.19 4.36
C ALA A 182 -22.31 4.28 4.98
N VAL A 183 -22.39 4.03 6.29
CA VAL A 183 -21.56 3.03 6.99
C VAL A 183 -21.64 1.67 6.29
N ALA A 184 -22.83 1.27 5.87
CA ALA A 184 -23.08 0.02 5.17
C ALA A 184 -22.35 -0.09 3.80
N ASP A 185 -21.90 1.02 3.21
CA ASP A 185 -21.16 0.99 1.94
C ASP A 185 -19.71 0.48 2.12
N SER A 186 -19.18 0.48 3.34
CA SER A 186 -17.82 0.03 3.69
C SER A 186 -16.74 0.68 2.83
N VAL A 187 -16.45 1.96 3.07
CA VAL A 187 -15.42 2.71 2.32
C VAL A 187 -14.04 2.18 2.67
N SER A 188 -13.42 1.36 1.81
CA SER A 188 -12.28 0.52 2.15
C SER A 188 -10.93 1.06 1.68
N ALA A 189 -10.84 1.56 0.47
CA ALA A 189 -9.59 1.98 -0.15
C ALA A 189 -9.75 3.28 -0.93
N VAL A 190 -8.67 4.05 -1.08
CA VAL A 190 -8.63 5.29 -1.85
C VAL A 190 -7.34 5.37 -2.67
N ALA A 191 -7.43 5.94 -3.87
CA ALA A 191 -6.28 6.27 -4.70
C ALA A 191 -6.43 7.68 -5.28
N ILE A 192 -5.33 8.42 -5.35
CA ILE A 192 -5.27 9.77 -5.92
C ILE A 192 -4.67 9.68 -7.32
N THR A 193 -5.23 10.40 -8.30
CA THR A 193 -4.66 10.47 -9.64
C THR A 193 -3.30 11.17 -9.63
N PRO A 194 -2.35 10.82 -10.55
CA PRO A 194 -1.00 11.39 -10.54
C PRO A 194 -0.96 12.92 -10.70
N ASP A 195 -1.97 13.52 -11.33
CA ASP A 195 -2.13 14.98 -11.44
C ASP A 195 -2.64 15.64 -10.15
N GLY A 196 -2.99 14.85 -9.13
CA GLY A 196 -3.49 15.33 -7.84
C GLY A 196 -4.88 15.98 -7.88
N LYS A 197 -5.62 15.89 -8.99
CA LYS A 197 -6.90 16.61 -9.18
C LYS A 197 -8.13 15.77 -8.90
N ARG A 198 -7.99 14.46 -8.84
CA ARG A 198 -9.09 13.52 -8.57
C ARG A 198 -8.65 12.43 -7.61
N ALA A 199 -9.61 11.86 -6.92
CA ALA A 199 -9.44 10.61 -6.20
C ALA A 199 -10.61 9.65 -6.48
N LEU A 200 -10.35 8.38 -6.24
CA LEU A 200 -11.31 7.30 -6.34
C LEU A 200 -11.35 6.60 -5.00
N ALA A 201 -12.54 6.30 -4.49
CA ALA A 201 -12.72 5.57 -3.24
C ALA A 201 -13.63 4.36 -3.42
N ALA A 202 -13.17 3.21 -2.94
CA ALA A 202 -13.92 1.96 -3.02
C ALA A 202 -15.00 1.94 -1.93
N LYS A 203 -16.26 1.79 -2.35
CA LYS A 203 -17.43 1.50 -1.53
C LYS A 203 -17.70 0.00 -1.65
N ALA A 204 -16.90 -0.78 -0.90
CA ALA A 204 -16.78 -2.21 -1.12
C ALA A 204 -18.12 -2.94 -1.06
N ALA A 205 -18.88 -2.77 0.01
CA ALA A 205 -20.17 -3.43 0.19
C ALA A 205 -21.28 -2.90 -0.74
N ALA A 206 -21.06 -1.73 -1.37
CA ALA A 206 -21.97 -1.18 -2.36
C ALA A 206 -21.64 -1.56 -3.81
N ASN A 207 -20.51 -2.26 -4.06
CA ASN A 207 -20.03 -2.65 -5.39
C ASN A 207 -19.79 -1.44 -6.31
N LYS A 208 -19.16 -0.38 -5.76
CA LYS A 208 -18.99 0.90 -6.45
C LYS A 208 -17.67 1.58 -6.12
N ILE A 209 -17.27 2.46 -7.01
CA ILE A 209 -16.19 3.42 -6.78
C ILE A 209 -16.78 4.85 -6.77
N ALA A 210 -16.61 5.57 -5.67
CA ALA A 210 -16.95 6.98 -5.58
C ALA A 210 -15.86 7.83 -6.27
N LEU A 211 -16.30 8.84 -7.04
CA LEU A 211 -15.40 9.81 -7.66
C LEU A 211 -15.33 11.08 -6.79
N LEU A 212 -14.10 11.58 -6.60
CA LEU A 212 -13.83 12.81 -5.84
C LEU A 212 -12.99 13.77 -6.68
N SER A 213 -13.31 15.06 -6.53
CA SER A 213 -12.53 16.17 -7.07
C SER A 213 -11.63 16.78 -6.00
N ILE A 214 -10.40 17.18 -6.37
CA ILE A 214 -9.39 17.78 -5.50
C ILE A 214 -8.98 19.13 -6.09
N GLU A 215 -9.16 20.20 -5.31
CA GLU A 215 -8.75 21.57 -5.62
C GLU A 215 -7.88 22.12 -4.48
N GLY A 216 -6.56 22.02 -4.62
CA GLY A 216 -5.62 22.30 -3.52
C GLY A 216 -5.82 21.32 -2.35
N ASP A 217 -6.18 21.85 -1.17
CA ASP A 217 -6.46 21.04 0.02
C ASP A 217 -7.97 20.68 0.15
N LYS A 218 -8.81 21.20 -0.75
CA LYS A 218 -10.26 20.93 -0.73
C LYS A 218 -10.56 19.67 -1.51
N VAL A 219 -11.21 18.70 -0.85
CA VAL A 219 -11.68 17.45 -1.42
C VAL A 219 -13.20 17.43 -1.42
N SER A 220 -13.81 17.01 -2.51
CA SER A 220 -15.27 16.99 -2.65
C SER A 220 -15.72 15.68 -3.30
N TYR A 221 -16.78 15.08 -2.78
CA TYR A 221 -17.43 13.95 -3.42
C TYR A 221 -18.32 14.44 -4.56
N ASP A 222 -18.09 13.94 -5.77
CA ASP A 222 -18.83 14.37 -6.99
C ASP A 222 -20.29 13.85 -7.02
N LYS A 223 -20.70 13.08 -6.01
CA LYS A 223 -21.98 12.35 -5.95
C LYS A 223 -22.19 11.47 -7.17
N ARG A 224 -21.10 10.95 -7.69
CA ARG A 224 -21.06 10.02 -8.81
C ARG A 224 -20.30 8.78 -8.40
N ASP A 225 -20.96 7.63 -8.56
CA ASP A 225 -20.39 6.31 -8.34
C ASP A 225 -20.29 5.57 -9.67
N LEU A 226 -19.23 4.76 -9.83
CA LEU A 226 -19.05 3.82 -10.92
C LEU A 226 -19.34 2.41 -10.41
N PRO A 227 -20.22 1.63 -11.07
CA PRO A 227 -20.41 0.22 -10.73
C PRO A 227 -19.14 -0.57 -11.06
N THR A 228 -18.81 -1.57 -10.23
CA THR A 228 -17.67 -2.46 -10.41
C THR A 228 -18.12 -3.93 -10.39
N GLY A 229 -17.18 -4.86 -10.31
CA GLY A 229 -17.44 -6.21 -9.83
C GLY A 229 -17.88 -6.23 -8.37
N ILE A 230 -18.10 -7.42 -7.82
CA ILE A 230 -18.62 -7.58 -6.46
C ILE A 230 -17.51 -7.30 -5.44
N PHE A 231 -17.78 -6.43 -4.50
CA PHE A 231 -16.92 -6.08 -3.36
C PHE A 231 -15.52 -5.55 -3.78
N PRO A 232 -15.44 -4.37 -4.46
CA PRO A 232 -14.16 -3.75 -4.79
C PRO A 232 -13.42 -3.40 -3.49
N TYR A 233 -12.43 -4.22 -3.13
CA TYR A 233 -11.79 -4.14 -1.83
C TYR A 233 -10.61 -3.17 -1.83
N ASN A 234 -9.87 -3.16 -2.94
CA ASN A 234 -8.70 -2.32 -3.14
C ASN A 234 -8.69 -1.72 -4.55
N LEU A 235 -7.97 -0.60 -4.73
CA LEU A 235 -7.83 0.04 -6.04
C LEU A 235 -6.47 0.74 -6.17
N ALA A 236 -6.02 0.88 -7.41
CA ALA A 236 -4.83 1.65 -7.75
C ALA A 236 -5.02 2.39 -9.08
N VAL A 237 -4.39 3.56 -9.20
CA VAL A 237 -4.34 4.35 -10.46
C VAL A 237 -3.01 4.09 -11.15
N ALA A 238 -3.05 3.86 -12.47
CA ALA A 238 -1.83 3.70 -13.25
C ALA A 238 -0.98 5.00 -13.23
N PRO A 239 0.37 4.92 -13.25
CA PRO A 239 1.24 6.09 -13.15
C PRO A 239 1.02 7.15 -14.25
N ASN A 240 0.45 6.74 -15.40
CA ASN A 240 0.09 7.65 -16.49
C ASN A 240 -1.29 8.32 -16.30
N GLY A 241 -2.03 7.99 -15.24
CA GLY A 241 -3.36 8.54 -14.94
C GLY A 241 -4.49 8.13 -15.88
N LYS A 242 -4.26 7.20 -16.83
CA LYS A 242 -5.26 6.85 -17.86
C LYS A 242 -6.29 5.85 -17.40
N ILE A 243 -5.90 4.93 -16.54
CA ILE A 243 -6.78 3.90 -15.99
C ILE A 243 -6.60 3.77 -14.47
N ALA A 244 -7.64 3.30 -13.81
CA ALA A 244 -7.57 2.68 -12.49
C ALA A 244 -7.99 1.21 -12.59
N ILE A 245 -7.49 0.40 -11.68
CA ILE A 245 -7.83 -1.01 -11.54
C ILE A 245 -8.33 -1.23 -10.12
N THR A 246 -9.42 -1.99 -9.95
CA THR A 246 -9.85 -2.52 -8.67
C THR A 246 -9.49 -4.00 -8.55
N VAL A 247 -9.50 -4.53 -7.35
CA VAL A 247 -9.67 -5.96 -7.11
C VAL A 247 -11.00 -6.15 -6.40
N ASP A 248 -11.85 -6.96 -7.01
CA ASP A 248 -13.24 -7.18 -6.61
C ASP A 248 -13.27 -8.56 -5.93
N ASN A 249 -13.40 -8.58 -4.60
CA ASN A 249 -13.13 -9.75 -3.75
C ASN A 249 -14.29 -10.77 -3.71
N GLY A 250 -15.42 -10.48 -4.33
CA GLY A 250 -16.56 -11.41 -4.44
C GLY A 250 -17.28 -11.68 -3.13
N ALA A 251 -16.73 -12.56 -2.29
CA ALA A 251 -17.37 -13.03 -1.06
C ALA A 251 -17.33 -12.03 0.13
N GLY A 252 -16.81 -10.83 -0.10
CA GLY A 252 -16.83 -9.77 0.94
C GLY A 252 -15.76 -9.90 2.01
N GLY A 253 -14.55 -10.27 1.64
CA GLY A 253 -13.37 -10.32 2.52
C GLY A 253 -12.93 -11.74 2.88
N GLY A 254 -13.21 -12.71 2.03
CA GLY A 254 -12.77 -14.07 2.23
C GLY A 254 -12.91 -14.94 0.98
N SER A 255 -12.22 -16.06 0.97
CA SER A 255 -12.32 -17.07 -0.10
C SER A 255 -13.61 -17.86 0.01
N ASP A 256 -14.22 -18.15 -1.15
CA ASP A 256 -15.37 -19.05 -1.29
C ASP A 256 -15.18 -20.07 -2.40
N GLY A 257 -13.97 -20.11 -3.00
CA GLY A 257 -13.60 -21.00 -4.10
C GLY A 257 -14.11 -20.57 -5.46
N ASN A 258 -14.87 -19.48 -5.56
CA ASN A 258 -15.28 -18.91 -6.82
C ASN A 258 -14.21 -17.97 -7.40
N VAL A 259 -14.32 -17.71 -8.69
CA VAL A 259 -13.36 -16.84 -9.38
C VAL A 259 -13.87 -15.41 -9.39
N ASP A 260 -13.08 -14.51 -8.88
CA ASP A 260 -13.34 -13.08 -8.78
C ASP A 260 -12.65 -12.26 -9.88
N THR A 261 -12.87 -10.95 -9.87
CA THR A 261 -12.48 -10.06 -10.96
C THR A 261 -11.61 -8.89 -10.52
N ALA A 262 -11.01 -8.23 -11.50
CA ALA A 262 -10.49 -6.89 -11.43
C ALA A 262 -11.28 -6.01 -12.41
N SER A 263 -11.85 -4.89 -11.94
CA SER A 263 -12.51 -3.92 -12.82
C SER A 263 -11.49 -2.93 -13.35
N VAL A 264 -11.57 -2.63 -14.65
CA VAL A 264 -10.73 -1.64 -15.33
C VAL A 264 -11.53 -0.37 -15.59
N ILE A 265 -11.08 0.76 -15.06
CA ILE A 265 -11.76 2.06 -15.14
C ILE A 265 -10.99 2.96 -16.10
N ASP A 266 -11.65 3.45 -17.15
CA ASP A 266 -11.14 4.48 -18.05
C ASP A 266 -11.31 5.86 -17.41
N LEU A 267 -10.19 6.49 -17.03
CA LEU A 267 -10.16 7.82 -16.40
C LEU A 267 -10.07 8.96 -17.42
N GLU A 268 -9.76 8.67 -18.69
CA GLU A 268 -9.77 9.65 -19.77
C GLU A 268 -11.19 9.86 -20.38
N ALA A 269 -12.09 8.88 -20.16
CA ALA A 269 -13.48 9.04 -20.55
C ALA A 269 -14.15 10.16 -19.75
N ASN A 270 -15.06 10.90 -20.37
CA ASN A 270 -15.88 11.90 -19.70
C ASN A 270 -17.38 11.60 -19.93
N PRO A 271 -18.08 11.06 -18.91
CA PRO A 271 -17.60 10.69 -17.58
C PRO A 271 -16.68 9.46 -17.56
N ALA A 272 -15.84 9.35 -16.53
CA ALA A 272 -15.08 8.13 -16.26
C ALA A 272 -16.01 6.91 -16.17
N ARG A 273 -15.57 5.73 -16.60
CA ARG A 273 -16.41 4.54 -16.65
C ARG A 273 -15.60 3.25 -16.56
N VAL A 274 -16.21 2.19 -16.04
CA VAL A 274 -15.68 0.83 -16.14
C VAL A 274 -15.76 0.36 -17.59
N ILE A 275 -14.69 -0.21 -18.11
CA ILE A 275 -14.58 -0.66 -19.51
C ILE A 275 -14.32 -2.16 -19.63
N ASP A 276 -13.91 -2.83 -18.55
CA ASP A 276 -13.64 -4.27 -18.56
C ASP A 276 -13.70 -4.86 -17.14
N HIS A 277 -13.94 -6.17 -17.06
CA HIS A 277 -13.81 -7.01 -15.86
C HIS A 277 -12.93 -8.20 -16.20
N VAL A 278 -11.72 -8.21 -15.66
CA VAL A 278 -10.74 -9.27 -15.89
C VAL A 278 -10.89 -10.33 -14.82
N THR A 279 -11.14 -11.56 -15.20
CA THR A 279 -11.14 -12.71 -14.28
C THR A 279 -9.74 -12.96 -13.74
N ILE A 280 -9.55 -12.98 -12.40
CA ILE A 280 -8.23 -13.09 -11.78
C ILE A 280 -8.07 -14.29 -10.85
N GLY A 281 -9.04 -14.64 -10.04
CA GLY A 281 -9.00 -15.80 -9.11
C GLY A 281 -9.72 -15.49 -7.81
N ASP A 282 -9.67 -16.41 -6.85
CA ASP A 282 -10.45 -16.39 -5.62
C ASP A 282 -9.87 -15.41 -4.58
N ALA A 283 -10.73 -14.56 -4.06
CA ALA A 283 -10.48 -13.59 -2.98
C ALA A 283 -9.25 -12.70 -3.20
N PRO A 284 -9.24 -11.81 -4.21
CA PRO A 284 -8.18 -10.84 -4.40
C PRO A 284 -8.27 -9.70 -3.37
N GLU A 285 -7.16 -9.37 -2.69
CA GLU A 285 -7.11 -8.29 -1.67
C GLU A 285 -6.08 -7.20 -1.99
N GLY A 286 -4.80 -7.54 -2.04
CA GLY A 286 -3.75 -6.58 -2.33
C GLY A 286 -3.62 -6.32 -3.82
N LEU A 287 -3.37 -5.06 -4.18
CA LEU A 287 -3.16 -4.61 -5.55
C LEU A 287 -1.99 -3.62 -5.59
N ALA A 288 -1.08 -3.79 -6.55
CA ALA A 288 -0.06 -2.80 -6.85
C ALA A 288 0.14 -2.68 -8.36
N ILE A 289 0.42 -1.45 -8.83
CA ILE A 289 0.82 -1.20 -10.22
C ILE A 289 2.31 -0.86 -10.24
N SER A 290 3.05 -1.50 -11.13
CA SER A 290 4.47 -1.25 -11.32
C SER A 290 4.73 0.23 -11.62
N PRO A 291 5.79 0.85 -11.09
CA PRO A 291 6.19 2.21 -11.45
C PRO A 291 6.40 2.41 -12.95
N LYS A 292 6.63 1.33 -13.70
CA LYS A 292 6.72 1.36 -15.18
C LYS A 292 5.35 1.46 -15.87
N GLY A 293 4.24 1.26 -15.15
CA GLY A 293 2.87 1.38 -15.66
C GLY A 293 2.42 0.28 -16.62
N ASN A 294 3.22 -0.75 -16.84
CA ASN A 294 2.96 -1.83 -17.82
C ASN A 294 2.53 -3.16 -17.18
N LEU A 295 2.54 -3.24 -15.86
CA LEU A 295 2.22 -4.43 -15.08
C LEU A 295 1.46 -4.01 -13.81
N ALA A 296 0.34 -4.66 -13.53
CA ALA A 296 -0.25 -4.70 -12.21
C ALA A 296 -0.13 -6.11 -11.63
N VAL A 297 -0.19 -6.23 -10.32
CA VAL A 297 -0.27 -7.51 -9.61
C VAL A 297 -1.39 -7.47 -8.60
N ALA A 298 -2.13 -8.55 -8.50
CA ALA A 298 -3.11 -8.81 -7.45
C ALA A 298 -2.67 -10.02 -6.62
N ILE A 299 -2.83 -9.95 -5.30
CA ILE A 299 -2.64 -11.12 -4.43
C ILE A 299 -3.97 -11.77 -4.15
N LEU A 300 -4.00 -13.10 -4.20
CA LEU A 300 -5.16 -13.93 -4.00
C LEU A 300 -5.02 -14.77 -2.74
N LEU A 301 -6.03 -14.81 -1.89
CA LEU A 301 -6.03 -15.63 -0.68
C LEU A 301 -6.13 -17.13 -0.99
N GLN A 302 -6.92 -17.51 -1.98
CA GLN A 302 -7.14 -18.89 -2.45
C GLN A 302 -7.49 -19.87 -1.32
N GLY A 303 -8.26 -19.43 -0.31
CA GLY A 303 -8.64 -20.26 0.81
C GLY A 303 -7.51 -20.66 1.76
N SER A 304 -6.31 -20.05 1.65
CA SER A 304 -5.14 -20.47 2.43
C SER A 304 -5.24 -20.22 3.94
N ASN A 305 -6.20 -19.42 4.37
CA ASN A 305 -6.56 -19.21 5.78
C ASN A 305 -7.82 -19.99 6.20
N GLN A 306 -8.39 -20.81 5.34
CA GLN A 306 -9.60 -21.57 5.59
C GLN A 306 -9.31 -22.94 6.25
N ALA A 307 -10.36 -23.62 6.70
CA ALA A 307 -10.24 -24.97 7.23
C ALA A 307 -9.64 -25.93 6.18
N LYS A 308 -8.69 -26.77 6.60
CA LYS A 308 -7.94 -27.63 5.67
C LYS A 308 -8.78 -28.70 4.97
N ASP A 309 -9.97 -28.98 5.48
CA ASP A 309 -10.96 -29.87 4.88
C ASP A 309 -11.96 -29.16 3.97
N SER A 310 -11.87 -27.83 3.84
CA SER A 310 -12.64 -27.10 2.86
C SER A 310 -12.25 -27.49 1.45
N TRP A 311 -13.23 -27.69 0.57
CA TRP A 311 -13.02 -28.12 -0.82
C TRP A 311 -12.18 -27.13 -1.65
N PHE A 312 -12.11 -25.85 -1.22
CA PHE A 312 -11.34 -24.78 -1.85
C PHE A 312 -10.09 -24.37 -1.07
N TYR A 313 -9.69 -25.16 -0.05
CA TYR A 313 -8.45 -24.89 0.66
C TYR A 313 -7.23 -25.12 -0.21
N HIS A 314 -6.29 -24.17 -0.18
CA HIS A 314 -4.95 -24.30 -0.74
C HIS A 314 -3.91 -23.96 0.35
N PRO A 315 -2.73 -24.62 0.35
CA PRO A 315 -1.73 -24.39 1.41
C PRO A 315 -1.03 -23.03 1.31
N GLY A 316 -1.27 -22.27 0.24
CA GLY A 316 -0.74 -20.92 0.01
C GLY A 316 -1.66 -20.13 -0.88
N GLY A 317 -1.48 -18.81 -0.89
CA GLY A 317 -2.12 -17.92 -1.84
C GLY A 317 -1.26 -17.70 -3.09
N ALA A 318 -1.67 -16.77 -3.94
CA ALA A 318 -0.98 -16.51 -5.20
C ALA A 318 -0.81 -15.02 -5.50
N VAL A 319 0.11 -14.72 -6.41
CA VAL A 319 0.25 -13.42 -7.08
C VAL A 319 -0.12 -13.59 -8.55
N VAL A 320 -1.13 -12.85 -8.99
CA VAL A 320 -1.51 -12.77 -10.40
C VAL A 320 -0.83 -11.59 -11.07
N ALA A 321 -0.23 -11.83 -12.24
CA ALA A 321 0.36 -10.79 -13.08
C ALA A 321 -0.66 -10.33 -14.14
N LEU A 322 -0.92 -9.03 -14.17
CA LEU A 322 -1.86 -8.36 -15.09
C LEU A 322 -1.08 -7.42 -16.00
N LYS A 323 -0.89 -7.80 -17.26
CA LYS A 323 -0.27 -6.91 -18.26
C LYS A 323 -1.18 -5.73 -18.55
N ILE A 324 -0.62 -4.53 -18.52
CA ILE A 324 -1.28 -3.28 -18.94
C ILE A 324 -0.73 -2.87 -20.29
N ASP A 325 -1.60 -2.73 -21.29
CA ASP A 325 -1.29 -2.26 -22.65
C ASP A 325 -2.30 -1.18 -23.06
N GLY A 326 -1.92 0.07 -22.84
CA GLY A 326 -2.86 1.20 -22.91
C GLY A 326 -3.97 1.08 -21.87
N LYS A 327 -5.20 0.85 -22.32
CA LYS A 327 -6.39 0.62 -21.45
C LYS A 327 -6.76 -0.84 -21.33
N LYS A 328 -6.09 -1.74 -22.07
CA LYS A 328 -6.32 -3.17 -22.00
C LYS A 328 -5.53 -3.78 -20.85
N VAL A 329 -6.21 -4.54 -19.99
CA VAL A 329 -5.61 -5.30 -18.89
C VAL A 329 -5.86 -6.79 -19.15
N THR A 330 -4.82 -7.61 -19.00
CA THR A 330 -4.92 -9.05 -19.29
C THR A 330 -4.12 -9.86 -18.27
N LYS A 331 -4.72 -10.89 -17.68
CA LYS A 331 -4.01 -11.88 -16.86
C LYS A 331 -3.00 -12.63 -17.74
N VAL A 332 -1.73 -12.61 -17.33
CA VAL A 332 -0.63 -13.20 -18.13
C VAL A 332 0.21 -14.21 -17.34
N GLY A 333 -0.06 -14.39 -16.07
CA GLY A 333 0.64 -15.37 -15.24
C GLY A 333 0.16 -15.36 -13.80
N GLU A 334 0.60 -16.38 -13.07
CA GLU A 334 0.33 -16.57 -11.66
C GLU A 334 1.53 -17.27 -11.01
N VAL A 335 1.84 -16.91 -9.75
CA VAL A 335 2.92 -17.51 -8.95
C VAL A 335 2.40 -17.76 -7.55
N GLN A 336 2.56 -18.99 -7.05
CA GLN A 336 2.18 -19.37 -5.69
C GLN A 336 3.14 -18.71 -4.69
N VAL A 337 2.59 -18.22 -3.56
CA VAL A 337 3.31 -17.61 -2.43
C VAL A 337 2.91 -18.29 -1.12
N GLY A 338 3.16 -17.68 0.03
CA GLY A 338 2.72 -18.21 1.33
C GLY A 338 1.23 -18.04 1.57
N GLY A 339 0.79 -18.51 2.75
CA GLY A 339 -0.61 -18.48 3.15
C GLY A 339 -1.05 -17.09 3.59
N LEU A 340 -2.31 -16.77 3.28
CA LEU A 340 -2.94 -15.48 3.56
C LEU A 340 -2.00 -14.34 3.14
N PRO A 341 -1.70 -14.18 1.85
CA PRO A 341 -0.80 -13.13 1.42
C PRO A 341 -1.44 -11.76 1.66
N GLU A 342 -0.73 -10.91 2.43
CA GLU A 342 -1.16 -9.58 2.84
C GLU A 342 -0.10 -8.54 2.58
N GLY A 343 -0.48 -7.52 1.86
CA GLY A 343 0.45 -6.50 1.43
C GLY A 343 1.29 -6.92 0.23
N VAL A 344 1.40 -6.00 -0.72
CA VAL A 344 2.20 -6.17 -1.92
C VAL A 344 2.81 -4.84 -2.33
N ALA A 345 4.11 -4.83 -2.64
CA ALA A 345 4.81 -3.62 -3.05
C ALA A 345 5.89 -3.92 -4.10
N PHE A 346 6.00 -3.08 -5.12
CA PHE A 346 7.13 -3.11 -6.04
C PHE A 346 8.35 -2.39 -5.44
N SER A 347 9.54 -2.80 -5.83
CA SER A 347 10.73 -1.96 -5.67
C SER A 347 10.59 -0.68 -6.49
N PRO A 348 11.28 0.43 -6.14
CA PRO A 348 11.14 1.71 -6.85
C PRO A 348 11.44 1.67 -8.35
N LYS A 349 12.23 0.70 -8.81
CA LYS A 349 12.51 0.47 -10.24
C LYS A 349 11.54 -0.52 -10.89
N GLY A 350 10.67 -1.18 -10.11
CA GLY A 350 9.77 -2.21 -10.59
C GLY A 350 10.47 -3.49 -11.06
N ASP A 351 11.69 -3.77 -10.55
CA ASP A 351 12.47 -4.97 -10.91
C ASP A 351 12.28 -6.10 -9.90
N TYR A 352 11.72 -5.78 -8.73
CA TYR A 352 11.35 -6.72 -7.69
C TYR A 352 9.95 -6.42 -7.18
N LEU A 353 9.33 -7.46 -6.64
CA LEU A 353 8.04 -7.43 -5.98
C LEU A 353 8.18 -8.12 -4.63
N TYR A 354 7.57 -7.57 -3.61
CA TYR A 354 7.53 -8.07 -2.26
C TYR A 354 6.10 -8.42 -1.88
N VAL A 355 5.87 -9.57 -1.26
CA VAL A 355 4.55 -10.05 -0.85
C VAL A 355 4.65 -10.59 0.56
N GLY A 356 3.86 -10.04 1.48
CA GLY A 356 3.76 -10.52 2.84
C GLY A 356 2.99 -11.83 2.90
N ASN A 357 3.51 -12.83 3.58
CA ASN A 357 2.85 -14.11 3.86
C ASN A 357 2.47 -14.13 5.34
N PHE A 358 1.21 -13.80 5.64
CA PHE A 358 0.77 -13.61 7.01
C PHE A 358 0.93 -14.88 7.84
N ILE A 359 0.49 -16.02 7.33
CA ILE A 359 0.51 -17.30 8.09
C ILE A 359 1.94 -17.69 8.49
N GLU A 360 2.91 -17.53 7.62
CA GLU A 360 4.31 -17.89 7.89
C GLU A 360 5.08 -16.79 8.62
N GLY A 361 4.56 -15.56 8.72
CA GLY A 361 5.27 -14.41 9.28
C GLY A 361 6.56 -14.12 8.51
N ASP A 362 6.50 -14.18 7.18
CA ASP A 362 7.62 -13.91 6.29
C ASP A 362 7.18 -13.11 5.05
N MET A 363 8.09 -12.79 4.19
CA MET A 363 7.85 -12.08 2.96
C MET A 363 8.51 -12.78 1.79
N SER A 364 7.74 -13.08 0.75
CA SER A 364 8.24 -13.56 -0.53
C SER A 364 8.89 -12.41 -1.32
N VAL A 365 10.08 -12.65 -1.87
CA VAL A 365 10.79 -11.73 -2.77
C VAL A 365 10.74 -12.31 -4.17
N LEU A 366 10.16 -11.57 -5.11
CA LEU A 366 10.03 -12.00 -6.50
C LEU A 366 10.82 -11.06 -7.41
N LYS A 367 11.55 -11.64 -8.37
CA LYS A 367 12.14 -10.89 -9.48
C LYS A 367 11.10 -10.67 -10.56
N VAL A 368 11.07 -9.44 -11.10
CA VAL A 368 10.17 -9.03 -12.18
C VAL A 368 10.97 -8.89 -13.47
N SER A 369 10.60 -9.64 -14.50
CA SER A 369 11.21 -9.60 -15.83
C SER A 369 10.14 -9.48 -16.91
N GLY A 370 9.90 -8.26 -17.37
CA GLY A 370 8.73 -7.94 -18.17
C GLY A 370 7.45 -8.18 -17.38
N THR A 371 6.65 -9.17 -17.78
CA THR A 371 5.45 -9.61 -17.05
C THR A 371 5.65 -10.90 -16.25
N LYS A 372 6.85 -11.51 -16.33
CA LYS A 372 7.16 -12.75 -15.63
C LYS A 372 7.60 -12.45 -14.21
N LEU A 373 7.00 -13.14 -13.24
CA LEU A 373 7.35 -13.14 -11.83
C LEU A 373 8.08 -14.45 -11.49
N SER A 374 9.11 -14.37 -10.64
CA SER A 374 9.86 -15.56 -10.20
C SER A 374 10.31 -15.36 -8.76
N ILE A 375 9.94 -16.25 -7.84
CA ILE A 375 10.43 -16.21 -6.45
C ILE A 375 11.95 -16.39 -6.46
N VAL A 376 12.65 -15.49 -5.78
CA VAL A 376 14.11 -15.52 -5.63
C VAL A 376 14.55 -15.66 -4.16
N GLY A 377 13.62 -15.53 -3.22
CA GLY A 377 13.89 -15.70 -1.80
C GLY A 377 12.68 -15.47 -0.92
N ARG A 378 12.85 -15.72 0.37
CA ARG A 378 11.94 -15.36 1.45
C ARG A 378 12.73 -14.69 2.57
N VAL A 379 12.11 -13.74 3.26
CA VAL A 379 12.72 -13.00 4.38
C VAL A 379 11.80 -13.10 5.57
N LYS A 380 12.30 -13.66 6.69
CA LYS A 380 11.56 -13.72 7.94
C LYS A 380 11.34 -12.30 8.48
N LEU A 381 10.12 -12.02 8.95
CA LEU A 381 9.75 -10.77 9.58
C LEU A 381 9.63 -10.95 11.10
N PRO A 382 9.68 -9.87 11.88
CA PRO A 382 9.52 -9.95 13.34
C PRO A 382 8.08 -10.25 13.79
N GLY A 383 7.12 -10.29 12.85
CA GLY A 383 5.71 -10.57 13.10
C GLY A 383 4.97 -10.98 11.81
N HIS A 384 3.65 -10.98 11.85
CA HIS A 384 2.78 -11.41 10.76
C HIS A 384 2.43 -10.21 9.85
N PRO A 385 2.97 -10.15 8.61
CA PRO A 385 2.78 -9.00 7.73
C PRO A 385 1.32 -8.85 7.28
N ALA A 386 0.68 -7.76 7.70
CA ALA A 386 -0.72 -7.44 7.40
C ALA A 386 -0.87 -6.38 6.31
N SER A 387 0.17 -5.60 6.07
CA SER A 387 0.17 -4.55 5.04
C SER A 387 1.60 -4.13 4.70
N MET A 388 1.82 -3.59 3.50
CA MET A 388 3.13 -3.06 3.15
C MET A 388 3.09 -1.96 2.09
N ARG A 389 4.07 -1.06 2.15
CA ARG A 389 4.34 -0.02 1.13
C ARG A 389 5.84 0.19 0.97
N SER A 390 6.29 0.26 -0.27
CA SER A 390 7.57 0.89 -0.63
C SER A 390 7.36 2.39 -0.83
N GLY A 391 8.41 3.17 -1.03
CA GLY A 391 8.31 4.61 -1.32
C GLY A 391 7.33 4.94 -2.45
N PRO A 392 7.27 6.20 -2.94
CA PRO A 392 6.13 6.70 -3.69
C PRO A 392 5.68 5.77 -4.81
N GLN A 393 4.40 5.48 -4.81
CA GLN A 393 3.70 4.69 -5.82
C GLN A 393 2.83 5.61 -6.66
#